data_c2feb097832ec353a2ca841b257fa5e4
#
_entry.id   c2feb097832ec353a2ca841b257fa5e4
#
_cell.length_a   1.000
_cell.length_b   1.000
_cell.length_c   1.000
_cell.angle_alpha   90.00
_cell.angle_beta   90.00
_cell.angle_gamma   90.00
#
_symmetry.space_group_name_H-M   'P 1'
#
loop_
_entity.id
_entity.type
_entity.pdbx_description
1 polymer ?
#
loop_
_entity_poly.entity_id
_entity_poly.type
_entity_poly.pdbx_seq_one_letter_code
_entity_poly.pdbx_strand_id
1 'polypeptide(L)'
;ELFSSLSTREIETNLLFWIYGGMFTAARKLSRLHTLTGAAEWHFSELLRHELGKSGLPARAHRGALLGGHDFLIGRFVFSQQIGIYLYDPSRFNDPFYHRWTLNYVHRSGLSAGISLKAHRHVAEFTDVRIGWQW
;
A
#
# COMPACT_ATOMS: atom_id res chain seq x y z
N GLU A 1 -6.68 4.27 -6.94
CA GLU A 1 -6.82 2.85 -6.58
C GLU A 1 -7.42 2.72 -5.18
N LEU A 2 -8.30 1.74 -5.01
CA LEU A 2 -8.76 1.28 -3.70
C LEU A 2 -8.09 -0.06 -3.42
N PHE A 3 -7.76 -0.31 -2.17
CA PHE A 3 -7.16 -1.59 -1.79
C PHE A 3 -7.74 -2.12 -0.48
N SER A 4 -7.77 -3.42 -0.38
CA SER A 4 -8.15 -4.14 0.83
C SER A 4 -7.18 -5.28 1.06
N SER A 5 -6.78 -5.48 2.29
CA SER A 5 -5.91 -6.58 2.69
C SER A 5 -6.42 -7.23 3.96
N LEU A 6 -6.24 -8.54 4.01
CA LEU A 6 -6.35 -9.31 5.23
C LEU A 6 -4.96 -9.51 5.81
N SER A 7 -4.65 -8.87 6.92
CA SER A 7 -3.39 -9.11 7.62
C SER A 7 -3.58 -10.22 8.64
N THR A 8 -2.92 -11.36 8.40
CA THR A 8 -2.76 -12.42 9.38
C THR A 8 -1.42 -12.21 10.09
N ARG A 9 -1.41 -11.54 11.21
CA ARG A 9 -0.26 -11.58 12.09
C ARG A 9 -0.54 -12.64 13.15
N GLU A 10 0.21 -13.73 13.12
CA GLU A 10 0.26 -14.70 14.21
C GLU A 10 0.81 -14.03 15.48
N ILE A 11 -0.06 -13.44 16.23
CA ILE A 11 0.21 -13.12 17.63
C ILE A 11 -0.81 -13.93 18.41
N GLU A 12 -0.42 -15.12 18.88
CA GLU A 12 -1.05 -15.99 19.90
C GLU A 12 -2.59 -16.16 19.91
N THR A 13 -3.31 -15.42 19.09
CA THR A 13 -4.75 -15.51 18.86
C THR A 13 -5.02 -15.40 17.37
N ASN A 14 -5.69 -16.38 16.78
CA ASN A 14 -6.13 -16.43 15.36
C ASN A 14 -7.13 -15.29 15.01
N LEU A 15 -6.78 -14.04 15.29
CA LEU A 15 -7.61 -12.88 14.95
C LEU A 15 -7.19 -12.36 13.57
N LEU A 16 -8.15 -12.33 12.65
CA LEU A 16 -8.02 -11.70 11.35
C LEU A 16 -8.33 -10.22 11.46
N PHE A 17 -7.41 -9.38 10.99
CA PHE A 17 -7.58 -7.94 10.97
C PHE A 17 -7.67 -7.41 9.55
N TRP A 18 -8.63 -6.53 9.30
CA TRP A 18 -8.80 -5.88 8.01
C TRP A 18 -7.94 -4.62 7.91
N ILE A 19 -7.31 -4.46 6.75
CA ILE A 19 -6.65 -3.22 6.33
C ILE A 19 -7.30 -2.79 5.03
N TYR A 20 -7.79 -1.57 4.95
CA TYR A 20 -8.36 -1.00 3.73
C TYR A 20 -7.94 0.45 3.56
N GLY A 21 -7.89 0.90 2.33
CA GLY A 21 -7.47 2.24 2.04
C GLY A 21 -7.60 2.62 0.59
N GLY A 22 -7.15 3.84 0.29
CA GLY A 22 -7.12 4.39 -1.05
C GLY A 22 -5.76 4.98 -1.38
N MET A 23 -5.43 4.98 -2.65
CA MET A 23 -4.22 5.57 -3.19
C MET A 23 -4.53 6.36 -4.46
N PHE A 24 -4.02 7.59 -4.50
CA PHE A 24 -4.00 8.39 -5.70
C PHE A 24 -2.59 8.41 -6.27
N THR A 25 -2.43 8.08 -7.55
CA THR A 25 -1.13 8.02 -8.22
C THR A 25 -1.13 8.98 -9.40
N ALA A 26 -0.12 9.83 -9.47
CA ALA A 26 0.23 10.61 -10.64
C ALA A 26 1.43 9.95 -11.34
N ALA A 27 1.37 9.82 -12.65
CA ALA A 27 2.36 9.12 -13.43
C ALA A 27 2.85 9.96 -14.60
N ARG A 28 4.17 9.98 -14.82
CA ARG A 28 4.79 10.61 -16.00
C ARG A 28 5.54 9.57 -16.81
N LYS A 29 5.06 9.31 -18.00
CA LYS A 29 5.69 8.38 -18.94
C LYS A 29 7.05 8.90 -19.39
N LEU A 30 8.10 8.12 -19.19
CA LEU A 30 9.47 8.43 -19.60
C LEU A 30 9.83 7.75 -20.92
N SER A 31 9.33 6.54 -21.13
CA SER A 31 9.54 5.77 -22.36
C SER A 31 8.37 4.82 -22.62
N ARG A 32 8.48 3.96 -23.64
CA ARG A 32 7.43 2.96 -23.92
C ARG A 32 7.26 1.94 -22.80
N LEU A 33 8.31 1.66 -22.02
CA LEU A 33 8.34 0.62 -21.00
C LEU A 33 8.45 1.20 -19.58
N HIS A 34 8.70 2.50 -19.42
CA HIS A 34 9.05 3.11 -18.15
C HIS A 34 8.21 4.33 -17.84
N THR A 35 7.72 4.38 -16.61
CA THR A 35 6.93 5.50 -16.06
C THR A 35 7.45 5.88 -14.69
N LEU A 36 7.64 7.15 -14.43
CA LEU A 36 7.91 7.66 -13.09
C LEU A 36 6.59 7.92 -12.39
N THR A 37 6.47 7.51 -11.14
CA THR A 37 5.23 7.64 -10.37
C THR A 37 5.45 8.35 -9.04
N GLY A 38 4.46 9.16 -8.68
CA GLY A 38 4.31 9.72 -7.35
C GLY A 38 2.91 9.43 -6.84
N ALA A 39 2.76 9.00 -5.59
CA ALA A 39 1.47 8.64 -5.04
C ALA A 39 1.27 9.18 -3.63
N ALA A 40 0.01 9.41 -3.28
CA ALA A 40 -0.44 9.64 -1.91
C ALA A 40 -1.36 8.49 -1.50
N GLU A 41 -1.09 7.92 -0.35
CA GLU A 41 -1.83 6.79 0.20
C GLU A 41 -2.41 7.12 1.54
N TRP A 42 -3.64 6.68 1.76
CA TRP A 42 -4.31 6.73 3.06
C TRP A 42 -4.93 5.38 3.35
N HIS A 43 -4.64 4.81 4.53
CA HIS A 43 -5.22 3.55 4.92
C HIS A 43 -5.61 3.52 6.39
N PHE A 44 -6.58 2.67 6.69
CA PHE A 44 -7.05 2.30 8.00
C PHE A 44 -6.64 0.87 8.31
N SER A 45 -6.14 0.62 9.51
CA SER A 45 -5.71 -0.71 9.97
C SER A 45 -6.38 -1.07 11.29
N GLU A 46 -7.22 -2.10 11.29
CA GLU A 46 -7.83 -2.63 12.51
C GLU A 46 -6.79 -3.21 13.47
N LEU A 47 -5.72 -3.82 12.92
CA LEU A 47 -4.61 -4.32 13.73
C LEU A 47 -3.97 -3.19 14.54
N LEU A 48 -3.70 -2.05 13.90
CA LEU A 48 -3.14 -0.88 14.57
C LEU A 48 -4.09 -0.34 15.65
N ARG A 49 -5.39 -0.34 15.38
CA ARG A 49 -6.41 0.06 16.34
C ARG A 49 -6.38 -0.83 17.60
N HIS A 50 -6.23 -2.13 17.40
CA HIS A 50 -6.17 -3.10 18.51
C HIS A 50 -4.87 -2.96 19.32
N GLU A 51 -3.72 -2.77 18.65
CA GLU A 51 -2.43 -2.57 19.30
C GLU A 51 -2.38 -1.27 20.11
N LEU A 52 -2.89 -0.17 19.55
CA LEU A 52 -2.98 1.12 20.24
C LEU A 52 -3.93 1.08 21.44
N GLY A 53 -5.04 0.35 21.33
CA GLY A 53 -5.98 0.15 22.43
C GLY A 53 -5.36 -0.59 23.62
N LYS A 54 -4.52 -1.60 23.37
CA LYS A 54 -3.76 -2.33 24.39
C LYS A 54 -2.73 -1.44 25.10
N SER A 55 -2.16 -0.47 24.38
CA SER A 55 -1.15 0.46 24.91
C SER A 55 -1.73 1.69 25.60
N GLY A 56 -3.05 1.81 25.73
CA GLY A 56 -3.73 2.97 26.32
C GLY A 56 -3.62 4.26 25.49
N LEU A 57 -3.17 4.18 24.25
CA LEU A 57 -3.08 5.30 23.33
C LEU A 57 -4.41 5.53 22.60
N PRO A 58 -4.71 6.77 22.15
CA PRO A 58 -5.91 7.03 21.37
C PRO A 58 -5.91 6.19 20.10
N ALA A 59 -6.97 5.41 19.89
CA ALA A 59 -7.12 4.43 18.81
C ALA A 59 -7.31 5.08 17.42
N ARG A 60 -6.40 5.95 17.03
CA ARG A 60 -6.34 6.53 15.68
C ARG A 60 -5.60 5.58 14.74
N ALA A 61 -6.34 4.72 14.08
CA ALA A 61 -5.82 3.65 13.24
C ALA A 61 -5.56 4.08 11.77
N HIS A 62 -5.50 5.36 11.50
CA HIS A 62 -5.25 5.92 10.18
C HIS A 62 -3.76 6.21 9.96
N ARG A 63 -3.27 5.91 8.77
CA ARG A 63 -1.93 6.26 8.33
C ARG A 63 -1.99 6.96 6.98
N GLY A 64 -1.18 8.00 6.80
CA GLY A 64 -1.00 8.72 5.55
C GLY A 64 0.45 8.66 5.10
N ALA A 65 0.68 8.40 3.82
CA ALA A 65 2.01 8.27 3.25
C ALA A 65 2.11 8.91 1.87
N LEU A 66 3.32 9.33 1.52
CA LEU A 66 3.70 9.66 0.15
C LEU A 66 4.64 8.58 -0.39
N LEU A 67 4.47 8.27 -1.67
CA LEU A 67 5.30 7.29 -2.37
C LEU A 67 5.87 7.92 -3.63
N GLY A 68 7.11 7.53 -3.93
CA GLY A 68 7.74 7.80 -5.21
C GLY A 68 8.29 6.51 -5.78
N GLY A 69 8.25 6.34 -7.10
CA GLY A 69 8.70 5.10 -7.67
C GLY A 69 8.71 5.07 -9.18
N HIS A 70 8.87 3.88 -9.67
CA HIS A 70 9.04 3.59 -11.08
C HIS A 70 8.19 2.39 -11.48
N ASP A 71 7.49 2.53 -12.59
CA ASP A 71 6.66 1.48 -13.17
C ASP A 71 7.29 0.93 -14.44
N PHE A 72 7.27 -0.39 -14.57
CA PHE A 72 7.60 -1.13 -15.78
C PHE A 72 6.31 -1.56 -16.48
N LEU A 73 6.14 -1.13 -17.71
CA LEU A 73 4.97 -1.44 -18.54
C LEU A 73 5.27 -2.65 -19.41
N ILE A 74 4.65 -3.78 -19.14
CA ILE A 74 4.84 -5.04 -19.86
C ILE A 74 3.50 -5.45 -20.49
N GLY A 75 3.21 -4.91 -21.68
CA GLY A 75 1.94 -5.13 -22.33
C GLY A 75 0.77 -4.54 -21.52
N ARG A 76 -0.04 -5.39 -20.91
CA ARG A 76 -1.15 -5.00 -20.03
C ARG A 76 -0.82 -5.11 -18.54
N PHE A 77 0.38 -5.58 -18.23
CA PHE A 77 0.85 -5.67 -16.85
C PHE A 77 1.70 -4.44 -16.53
N VAL A 78 1.52 -3.94 -15.33
CA VAL A 78 2.30 -2.85 -14.75
C VAL A 78 2.95 -3.38 -13.49
N PHE A 79 4.26 -3.45 -13.48
CA PHE A 79 5.04 -3.77 -12.30
C PHE A 79 5.60 -2.49 -11.72
N SER A 80 5.18 -2.15 -10.50
CA SER A 80 5.56 -0.93 -9.80
C SER A 80 6.52 -1.23 -8.67
N GLN A 81 7.59 -0.44 -8.58
CA GLN A 81 8.50 -0.41 -7.44
C GLN A 81 8.46 0.99 -6.84
N GLN A 82 8.01 1.10 -5.60
CA GLN A 82 7.83 2.38 -4.93
C GLN A 82 8.50 2.37 -3.56
N ILE A 83 9.01 3.53 -3.16
CA ILE A 83 9.45 3.82 -1.80
C ILE A 83 8.46 4.81 -1.22
N GLY A 84 7.93 4.50 -0.05
CA GLY A 84 6.99 5.34 0.68
C GLY A 84 7.58 5.88 1.97
N ILE A 85 7.11 7.06 2.34
CA ILE A 85 7.37 7.68 3.64
C ILE A 85 6.04 8.01 4.30
N TYR A 86 5.88 7.59 5.55
CA TYR A 86 4.73 7.99 6.35
C TYR A 86 4.85 9.45 6.78
N LEU A 87 3.87 10.25 6.41
CA LEU A 87 3.71 11.62 6.89
C LEU A 87 2.89 11.67 8.17
N TYR A 88 1.96 10.73 8.31
CA TYR A 88 1.11 10.60 9.47
C TYR A 88 1.06 9.14 9.89
N ASP A 89 1.68 8.83 11.02
CA ASP A 89 1.66 7.52 11.67
C ASP A 89 1.55 7.71 13.19
N PRO A 90 0.38 7.43 13.80
CA PRO A 90 0.20 7.58 15.23
C PRO A 90 0.96 6.52 16.04
N SER A 91 1.41 5.42 15.42
CA SER A 91 2.08 4.33 16.14
C SER A 91 3.50 4.65 16.55
N ARG A 92 4.21 5.54 15.86
CA ARG A 92 5.61 5.97 16.07
C ARG A 92 6.65 4.84 16.27
N PHE A 93 6.23 3.58 16.18
CA PHE A 93 7.07 2.41 16.48
C PHE A 93 7.78 1.83 15.26
N ASN A 94 7.41 2.25 14.06
CA ASN A 94 7.98 1.75 12.81
C ASN A 94 8.83 2.80 12.12
N ASP A 95 9.81 2.32 11.35
CA ASP A 95 10.55 3.20 10.45
C ASP A 95 9.58 3.95 9.54
N PRO A 96 9.84 5.24 9.27
CA PRO A 96 8.99 6.04 8.41
C PRO A 96 9.01 5.59 6.95
N PHE A 97 10.03 4.80 6.56
CA PHE A 97 10.22 4.34 5.19
C PHE A 97 9.76 2.91 4.99
N TYR A 98 9.15 2.64 3.83
CA TYR A 98 8.77 1.30 3.39
C TYR A 98 8.93 1.16 1.89
N HIS A 99 9.08 -0.09 1.46
CA HIS A 99 9.08 -0.47 0.06
C HIS A 99 7.73 -1.07 -0.31
N ARG A 100 7.31 -0.82 -1.54
CA ARG A 100 6.11 -1.43 -2.12
C ARG A 100 6.41 -1.95 -3.51
N TRP A 101 6.02 -3.19 -3.74
CA TRP A 101 6.00 -3.81 -5.06
C TRP A 101 4.56 -4.14 -5.41
N THR A 102 4.14 -3.75 -6.60
CA THR A 102 2.77 -3.97 -7.07
C THR A 102 2.80 -4.57 -8.45
N LEU A 103 1.98 -5.57 -8.69
CA LEU A 103 1.73 -6.12 -10.02
C LEU A 103 0.26 -5.93 -10.34
N ASN A 104 -0.03 -5.07 -11.31
CA ASN A 104 -1.36 -4.74 -11.78
C ASN A 104 -1.58 -5.25 -13.21
N TYR A 105 -2.75 -5.78 -13.47
CA TYR A 105 -3.28 -5.98 -14.81
C TYR A 105 -4.22 -4.83 -15.16
N VAL A 106 -4.01 -4.20 -16.32
CA VAL A 106 -4.81 -3.07 -16.79
C VAL A 106 -5.65 -3.51 -17.97
N HIS A 107 -6.97 -3.46 -17.79
CA HIS A 107 -7.93 -3.75 -18.84
C HIS A 107 -8.06 -2.56 -19.81
N ARG A 108 -8.54 -2.82 -21.04
CA ARG A 108 -8.72 -1.77 -22.07
C ARG A 108 -9.67 -0.64 -21.66
N SER A 109 -10.61 -0.90 -20.76
CA SER A 109 -11.52 0.10 -20.21
C SER A 109 -10.89 1.06 -19.21
N GLY A 110 -9.61 0.88 -18.85
CA GLY A 110 -8.93 1.62 -17.79
C GLY A 110 -9.07 0.97 -16.40
N LEU A 111 -9.93 -0.04 -16.24
CA LEU A 111 -10.02 -0.79 -14.98
C LEU A 111 -8.71 -1.56 -14.76
N SER A 112 -8.18 -1.50 -13.55
CA SER A 112 -7.00 -2.26 -13.13
C SER A 112 -7.30 -3.12 -11.92
N ALA A 113 -6.68 -4.29 -11.86
CA ALA A 113 -6.72 -5.18 -10.72
C ALA A 113 -5.32 -5.78 -10.50
N GLY A 114 -4.93 -5.94 -9.25
CA GLY A 114 -3.60 -6.43 -8.94
C GLY A 114 -3.38 -6.80 -7.49
N ILE A 115 -2.15 -7.16 -7.21
CA ILE A 115 -1.64 -7.51 -5.90
C ILE A 115 -0.46 -6.61 -5.55
N SER A 116 -0.33 -6.26 -4.29
CA SER A 116 0.77 -5.45 -3.79
C SER A 116 1.36 -6.08 -2.54
N LEU A 117 2.67 -6.00 -2.43
CA LEU A 117 3.44 -6.38 -1.26
C LEU A 117 4.07 -5.13 -0.66
N LYS A 118 3.80 -4.89 0.61
CA LYS A 118 4.41 -3.84 1.40
C LYS A 118 5.40 -4.43 2.38
N ALA A 119 6.58 -3.87 2.44
CA ALA A 119 7.65 -4.33 3.32
C ALA A 119 8.39 -3.18 3.99
N HIS A 120 8.70 -3.35 5.27
CA HIS A 120 9.60 -2.50 6.04
C HIS A 120 10.93 -3.21 6.20
N ARG A 121 12.02 -2.59 5.71
CA ARG A 121 13.37 -3.18 5.69
C ARG A 121 13.36 -4.60 5.08
N HIS A 122 13.39 -5.64 5.91
CA HIS A 122 13.47 -7.04 5.51
C HIS A 122 12.23 -7.85 5.87
N VAL A 123 11.18 -7.20 6.39
CA VAL A 123 9.95 -7.88 6.85
C VAL A 123 8.77 -7.43 5.99
N ALA A 124 8.10 -8.39 5.37
CA ALA A 124 6.82 -8.15 4.71
C ALA A 124 5.78 -7.75 5.77
N GLU A 125 5.16 -6.59 5.59
CA GLU A 125 4.11 -6.12 6.51
C GLU A 125 2.79 -6.78 6.16
N PHE A 126 2.39 -6.66 4.91
CA PHE A 126 1.17 -7.33 4.39
C PHE A 126 1.16 -7.35 2.85
N THR A 127 0.33 -8.26 2.34
CA THR A 127 -0.03 -8.31 0.92
C THR A 127 -1.47 -7.81 0.76
N ASP A 128 -1.71 -6.93 -0.18
CA ASP A 128 -3.04 -6.40 -0.46
C ASP A 128 -3.51 -6.72 -1.89
N VAL A 129 -4.83 -6.76 -2.07
CA VAL A 129 -5.48 -6.80 -3.38
C VAL A 129 -5.94 -5.40 -3.72
N ARG A 130 -5.71 -4.99 -4.97
CA ARG A 130 -6.00 -3.65 -5.45
C ARG A 130 -6.95 -3.66 -6.62
N ILE A 131 -7.86 -2.70 -6.62
CA ILE A 131 -8.71 -2.38 -7.74
C ILE A 131 -8.58 -0.87 -7.98
N GLY A 132 -8.38 -0.47 -9.22
CA GLY A 132 -8.20 0.91 -9.57
C GLY A 132 -8.74 1.26 -10.95
N TRP A 133 -8.75 2.53 -11.23
CA TRP A 133 -9.08 3.08 -12.53
C TRP A 133 -7.95 3.98 -12.99
N GLN A 134 -7.57 3.81 -14.28
CA GLN A 134 -6.55 4.62 -14.94
C GLN A 134 -7.20 5.37 -16.11
N TRP A 135 -6.90 6.62 -16.27
CA TRP A 135 -7.33 7.49 -17.37
C TRP A 135 -6.14 8.13 -18.08
#